data_c24a967cb2eeea10061995e5154d2351
#
_entry.id   c24a967cb2eeea10061995e5154d2351
#
_cell.length_a   1.000
_cell.length_b   1.000
_cell.length_c   1.000
_cell.angle_alpha   90.00
_cell.angle_beta   90.00
_cell.angle_gamma   90.00
#
_symmetry.space_group_name_H-M   'P 1'
#
loop_
_entity.id
_entity.type
_entity.pdbx_description
1 polymer ?
#
loop_
_entity_poly.entity_id
_entity_poly.type
_entity_poly.pdbx_seq_one_letter_code
_entity_poly.pdbx_strand_id
1 'polypeptide(L)'
;KELDAAEVTKGAVETVAENTADGIIAPMFYMFIGGAPLAFLYKGINTMDSMVGYKNDTYLYFGRCAAKLDDLANLIPARITGLVMIVASYFLNLDAKRAWKTFWRDRYHHLSPNSAMTESVTAGALNIQLGGDHFYFGKLVHKETIGDDIRPVCPEDIVTTNNLLYM
;
A
#
# COMPACT_ATOMS: atom_id res chain seq x y z
N LYS A 1 7.69 -11.65 20.73
CA LYS A 1 6.67 -10.71 21.21
C LYS A 1 5.39 -11.03 20.45
N GLU A 2 4.32 -11.33 21.14
CA GLU A 2 3.01 -11.43 20.51
C GLU A 2 2.64 -10.03 20.04
N LEU A 3 2.18 -9.93 18.78
CA LEU A 3 1.68 -8.67 18.23
C LEU A 3 0.40 -8.31 18.95
N ASP A 4 0.22 -7.06 19.32
CA ASP A 4 -1.05 -6.56 19.83
C ASP A 4 -2.11 -6.57 18.71
N ALA A 5 -3.38 -6.73 19.08
CA ALA A 5 -4.50 -6.75 18.13
C ALA A 5 -4.52 -5.49 17.24
N ALA A 6 -4.14 -4.34 17.79
CA ALA A 6 -4.03 -3.10 17.04
C ALA A 6 -2.91 -3.15 15.99
N GLU A 7 -1.74 -3.72 16.33
CA GLU A 7 -0.62 -3.89 15.38
C GLU A 7 -0.99 -4.85 14.23
N VAL A 8 -1.70 -5.94 14.55
CA VAL A 8 -2.20 -6.89 13.53
C VAL A 8 -3.22 -6.22 12.59
N THR A 9 -4.16 -5.47 13.17
CA THR A 9 -5.16 -4.73 12.40
C THR A 9 -4.52 -3.69 11.49
N LYS A 10 -3.54 -2.95 12.00
CA LYS A 10 -2.78 -1.95 11.24
C LYS A 10 -2.08 -2.58 10.04
N GLY A 11 -1.35 -3.68 10.26
CA GLY A 11 -0.70 -4.42 9.18
C GLY A 11 -1.69 -4.97 8.14
N ALA A 12 -2.87 -5.42 8.56
CA ALA A 12 -3.91 -5.86 7.65
C ALA A 12 -4.46 -4.71 6.79
N VAL A 13 -4.69 -3.54 7.39
CA VAL A 13 -5.14 -2.33 6.68
C VAL A 13 -4.08 -1.88 5.67
N GLU A 14 -2.79 -1.84 6.05
CA GLU A 14 -1.68 -1.53 5.16
C GLU A 14 -1.64 -2.49 3.97
N THR A 15 -1.73 -3.80 4.24
CA THR A 15 -1.72 -4.85 3.22
C THR A 15 -2.90 -4.71 2.23
N VAL A 16 -4.10 -4.43 2.70
CA VAL A 16 -5.27 -4.22 1.82
C VAL A 16 -5.09 -2.95 0.99
N ALA A 17 -4.61 -1.86 1.58
CA ALA A 17 -4.35 -0.61 0.88
C ALA A 17 -3.32 -0.79 -0.24
N GLU A 18 -2.20 -1.47 0.04
CA GLU A 18 -1.15 -1.77 -0.94
C GLU A 18 -1.67 -2.69 -2.06
N ASN A 19 -2.38 -3.77 -1.72
CA ASN A 19 -2.95 -4.69 -2.69
C ASN A 19 -4.02 -4.06 -3.58
N THR A 20 -4.64 -2.96 -3.19
CA THR A 20 -5.54 -2.20 -4.07
C THR A 20 -4.80 -1.73 -5.33
N ALA A 21 -3.56 -1.26 -5.19
CA ALA A 21 -2.73 -0.90 -6.33
C ALA A 21 -2.17 -2.14 -7.04
N ASP A 22 -1.41 -2.98 -6.32
CA ASP A 22 -0.58 -4.03 -6.90
C ASP A 22 -1.37 -5.28 -7.32
N GLY A 23 -2.46 -5.54 -6.61
CA GLY A 23 -3.29 -6.73 -6.84
C GLY A 23 -4.43 -6.52 -7.82
N ILE A 24 -4.93 -5.29 -7.97
CA ILE A 24 -6.13 -4.99 -8.75
C ILE A 24 -5.87 -3.95 -9.83
N ILE A 25 -5.58 -2.72 -9.46
CA ILE A 25 -5.54 -1.60 -10.42
C ILE A 25 -4.38 -1.74 -11.40
N ALA A 26 -3.19 -2.12 -10.95
CA ALA A 26 -2.05 -2.27 -11.84
C ALA A 26 -2.22 -3.42 -12.85
N PRO A 27 -2.65 -4.64 -12.48
CA PRO A 27 -2.99 -5.66 -13.47
C PRO A 27 -4.05 -5.20 -14.48
N MET A 28 -5.11 -4.51 -14.03
CA MET A 28 -6.15 -3.98 -14.90
C MET A 28 -5.62 -2.90 -15.84
N PHE A 29 -4.79 -2.00 -15.34
CA PHE A 29 -4.13 -0.95 -16.13
C PHE A 29 -3.29 -1.56 -17.26
N TYR A 30 -2.48 -2.56 -16.97
CA TYR A 30 -1.66 -3.23 -17.97
C TYR A 30 -2.50 -4.09 -18.94
N MET A 31 -3.59 -4.68 -18.44
CA MET A 31 -4.54 -5.39 -19.30
C MET A 31 -5.21 -4.44 -20.30
N PHE A 32 -5.56 -3.24 -19.87
CA PHE A 32 -6.16 -2.24 -20.73
C PHE A 32 -5.21 -1.75 -21.84
N ILE A 33 -3.92 -1.63 -21.56
CA ILE A 33 -2.91 -1.13 -22.51
C ILE A 33 -2.50 -2.20 -23.51
N GLY A 34 -2.23 -3.42 -23.07
CA GLY A 34 -1.63 -4.46 -23.91
C GLY A 34 -2.26 -5.85 -23.74
N GLY A 35 -3.49 -5.91 -23.22
CA GLY A 35 -4.22 -7.16 -23.05
C GLY A 35 -3.59 -8.11 -22.04
N ALA A 36 -3.99 -9.38 -22.11
CA ALA A 36 -3.51 -10.42 -21.21
C ALA A 36 -1.99 -10.57 -21.18
N PRO A 37 -1.24 -10.50 -22.30
CA PRO A 37 0.22 -10.63 -22.25
C PRO A 37 0.89 -9.60 -21.34
N LEU A 38 0.46 -8.33 -21.39
CA LEU A 38 1.07 -7.27 -20.58
C LEU A 38 0.65 -7.38 -19.10
N ALA A 39 -0.59 -7.80 -18.83
CA ALA A 39 -1.04 -8.09 -17.48
C ALA A 39 -0.26 -9.25 -16.82
N PHE A 40 0.01 -10.32 -17.58
CA PHE A 40 0.84 -11.41 -17.09
C PHE A 40 2.30 -11.00 -16.89
N LEU A 41 2.86 -10.19 -17.77
CA LEU A 41 4.22 -9.66 -17.60
C LEU A 41 4.32 -8.84 -16.31
N TYR A 42 3.37 -7.92 -16.08
CA TYR A 42 3.29 -7.16 -14.83
C TYR A 42 3.20 -8.10 -13.62
N LYS A 43 2.28 -9.07 -13.65
CA LYS A 43 2.12 -10.01 -12.52
C LYS A 43 3.36 -10.86 -12.28
N GLY A 44 4.10 -11.21 -13.33
CA GLY A 44 5.39 -11.86 -13.20
C GLY A 44 6.43 -10.99 -12.47
N ILE A 45 6.52 -9.71 -12.82
CA ILE A 45 7.41 -8.75 -12.15
C ILE A 45 7.03 -8.59 -10.67
N ASN A 46 5.76 -8.37 -10.38
CA ASN A 46 5.24 -8.21 -9.02
C ASN A 46 5.44 -9.47 -8.16
N THR A 47 5.25 -10.66 -8.75
CA THR A 47 5.50 -11.93 -8.06
C THR A 47 7.00 -12.13 -7.79
N MET A 48 7.88 -11.78 -8.73
CA MET A 48 9.32 -11.85 -8.50
C MET A 48 9.75 -10.95 -7.34
N ASP A 49 9.24 -9.72 -7.26
CA ASP A 49 9.54 -8.85 -6.12
C ASP A 49 9.08 -9.47 -4.81
N SER A 50 7.83 -9.93 -4.75
CA SER A 50 7.25 -10.57 -3.55
C SER A 50 8.02 -11.81 -3.08
N MET A 51 8.64 -12.55 -4.00
CA MET A 51 9.38 -13.79 -3.67
C MET A 51 10.85 -13.55 -3.36
N VAL A 52 11.51 -12.62 -4.02
CA VAL A 52 12.96 -12.46 -3.95
C VAL A 52 13.42 -11.03 -3.66
N GLY A 53 12.52 -10.05 -3.60
CA GLY A 53 12.83 -8.63 -3.33
C GLY A 53 13.35 -8.33 -1.93
N TYR A 54 13.54 -9.36 -1.09
CA TYR A 54 14.00 -9.21 0.29
C TYR A 54 15.46 -8.80 0.38
N LYS A 55 15.76 -7.82 1.24
CA LYS A 55 17.12 -7.38 1.59
C LYS A 55 17.76 -8.34 2.59
N ASN A 56 18.00 -9.58 2.18
CA ASN A 56 18.78 -10.56 2.95
C ASN A 56 20.07 -10.94 2.19
N ASP A 57 21.02 -11.58 2.88
CA ASP A 57 22.33 -11.91 2.30
C ASP A 57 22.23 -12.80 1.03
N THR A 58 21.16 -13.59 0.92
CA THR A 58 20.93 -14.49 -0.23
C THR A 58 20.43 -13.76 -1.47
N TYR A 59 19.56 -12.76 -1.31
CA TYR A 59 18.86 -12.10 -2.41
C TYR A 59 19.22 -10.63 -2.63
N LEU A 60 20.22 -10.11 -1.88
CA LEU A 60 20.56 -8.68 -1.86
C LEU A 60 20.78 -8.08 -3.25
N TYR A 61 21.47 -8.80 -4.15
CA TYR A 61 21.75 -8.33 -5.49
C TYR A 61 20.71 -8.74 -6.51
N PHE A 62 20.24 -10.00 -6.45
CA PHE A 62 19.25 -10.54 -7.38
C PHE A 62 17.87 -9.92 -7.14
N GLY A 63 17.42 -9.86 -5.89
CA GLY A 63 16.14 -9.28 -5.52
C GLY A 63 16.06 -7.77 -5.75
N ARG A 64 17.20 -7.06 -5.71
CA ARG A 64 17.23 -5.62 -5.97
C ARG A 64 16.78 -5.27 -7.40
N CYS A 65 17.05 -6.13 -8.38
CA CYS A 65 16.57 -5.92 -9.73
C CYS A 65 15.05 -6.09 -9.82
N ALA A 66 14.51 -7.15 -9.19
CA ALA A 66 13.08 -7.41 -9.12
C ALA A 66 12.33 -6.25 -8.45
N ALA A 67 12.80 -5.80 -7.27
CA ALA A 67 12.23 -4.67 -6.54
C ALA A 67 12.21 -3.37 -7.36
N LYS A 68 13.29 -3.05 -8.07
CA LYS A 68 13.34 -1.86 -8.92
C LYS A 68 12.43 -1.94 -10.15
N LEU A 69 12.28 -3.14 -10.72
CA LEU A 69 11.35 -3.36 -11.84
C LEU A 69 9.91 -3.22 -11.37
N ASP A 70 9.59 -3.75 -10.20
CA ASP A 70 8.26 -3.61 -9.59
C ASP A 70 7.97 -2.14 -9.26
N ASP A 71 8.90 -1.43 -8.63
CA ASP A 71 8.78 0.01 -8.36
C ASP A 71 8.51 0.81 -9.64
N LEU A 72 9.18 0.49 -10.74
CA LEU A 72 8.98 1.16 -12.03
C LEU A 72 7.62 0.79 -12.66
N ALA A 73 7.23 -0.48 -12.59
CA ALA A 73 5.95 -0.95 -13.12
C ALA A 73 4.76 -0.36 -12.35
N ASN A 74 4.90 -0.16 -11.04
CA ASN A 74 3.85 0.42 -10.20
C ASN A 74 3.83 1.95 -10.19
N LEU A 75 4.79 2.63 -10.81
CA LEU A 75 4.92 4.09 -10.73
C LEU A 75 3.65 4.83 -11.14
N ILE A 76 3.05 4.49 -12.27
CA ILE A 76 1.83 5.11 -12.78
C ILE A 76 0.59 4.52 -12.11
N PRO A 77 0.42 3.18 -12.04
CA PRO A 77 -0.75 2.57 -11.41
C PRO A 77 -0.99 3.02 -9.98
N ALA A 78 0.03 3.07 -9.12
CA ALA A 78 -0.12 3.47 -7.72
C ALA A 78 -0.65 4.91 -7.56
N ARG A 79 -0.23 5.83 -8.43
CA ARG A 79 -0.73 7.21 -8.42
C ARG A 79 -2.18 7.31 -8.87
N ILE A 80 -2.54 6.57 -9.92
CA ILE A 80 -3.92 6.47 -10.39
C ILE A 80 -4.78 5.88 -9.28
N THR A 81 -4.33 4.80 -8.65
CA THR A 81 -5.03 4.15 -7.54
C THR A 81 -5.29 5.13 -6.39
N GLY A 82 -4.28 5.86 -5.94
CA GLY A 82 -4.44 6.85 -4.87
C GLY A 82 -5.51 7.90 -5.20
N LEU A 83 -5.52 8.41 -6.44
CA LEU A 83 -6.53 9.38 -6.88
C LEU A 83 -7.94 8.77 -6.95
N VAL A 84 -8.07 7.56 -7.48
CA VAL A 84 -9.35 6.84 -7.54
C VAL A 84 -9.87 6.53 -6.13
N MET A 85 -9.01 6.10 -5.21
CA MET A 85 -9.39 5.85 -3.82
C MET A 85 -9.86 7.13 -3.08
N ILE A 86 -9.29 8.30 -3.40
CA ILE A 86 -9.78 9.58 -2.84
C ILE A 86 -11.21 9.84 -3.32
N VAL A 87 -11.51 9.60 -4.60
CA VAL A 87 -12.87 9.72 -5.14
C VAL A 87 -13.81 8.69 -4.51
N ALA A 88 -13.37 7.44 -4.38
CA ALA A 88 -14.13 6.38 -3.74
C ALA A 88 -14.44 6.71 -2.27
N SER A 89 -13.50 7.31 -1.54
CA SER A 89 -13.71 7.72 -0.15
C SER A 89 -14.86 8.75 -0.01
N TYR A 90 -15.04 9.61 -1.00
CA TYR A 90 -16.18 10.54 -1.03
C TYR A 90 -17.52 9.79 -1.16
N PHE A 91 -17.61 8.80 -2.05
CA PHE A 91 -18.86 8.04 -2.24
C PHE A 91 -19.17 7.11 -1.06
N LEU A 92 -18.16 6.69 -0.32
CA LEU A 92 -18.32 5.89 0.91
C LEU A 92 -18.58 6.74 2.16
N ASN A 93 -18.76 8.07 2.02
CA ASN A 93 -18.93 9.01 3.13
C ASN A 93 -17.78 8.97 4.16
N LEU A 94 -16.56 8.64 3.70
CA LEU A 94 -15.33 8.76 4.47
C LEU A 94 -14.76 10.18 4.35
N ASP A 95 -13.69 10.49 5.09
CA ASP A 95 -13.09 11.82 5.04
C ASP A 95 -12.20 12.01 3.79
N ALA A 96 -12.83 12.18 2.62
CA ALA A 96 -12.14 12.41 1.35
C ALA A 96 -11.25 13.66 1.35
N LYS A 97 -11.63 14.70 2.12
CA LYS A 97 -10.84 15.92 2.22
C LYS A 97 -9.52 15.67 2.95
N ARG A 98 -9.58 14.89 4.02
CA ARG A 98 -8.39 14.50 4.76
C ARG A 98 -7.56 13.49 3.96
N ALA A 99 -8.20 12.51 3.28
CA ALA A 99 -7.54 11.60 2.35
C ALA A 99 -6.71 12.36 1.30
N TRP A 100 -7.28 13.38 0.68
CA TRP A 100 -6.56 14.26 -0.24
C TRP A 100 -5.36 14.97 0.39
N LYS A 101 -5.55 15.56 1.58
CA LYS A 101 -4.48 16.26 2.30
C LYS A 101 -3.34 15.33 2.70
N THR A 102 -3.68 14.16 3.26
CA THR A 102 -2.70 13.16 3.70
C THR A 102 -1.96 12.56 2.52
N PHE A 103 -2.65 12.26 1.41
CA PHE A 103 -2.02 11.79 0.18
C PHE A 103 -0.90 12.74 -0.29
N TRP A 104 -1.14 14.04 -0.38
CA TRP A 104 -0.13 14.97 -0.85
C TRP A 104 1.02 15.18 0.14
N ARG A 105 0.76 15.04 1.43
CA ARG A 105 1.75 15.21 2.49
C ARG A 105 2.65 13.96 2.63
N ASP A 106 2.04 12.76 2.71
CA ASP A 106 2.69 11.56 3.21
C ASP A 106 2.99 10.50 2.11
N ARG A 107 2.60 10.73 0.88
CA ARG A 107 2.74 9.77 -0.24
C ARG A 107 4.16 9.27 -0.53
N TYR A 108 5.16 9.81 0.14
CA TYR A 108 6.56 9.40 0.03
C TYR A 108 7.14 8.89 1.34
N HIS A 109 6.34 8.73 2.39
CA HIS A 109 6.75 8.23 3.70
C HIS A 109 6.85 6.70 3.74
N HIS A 110 7.39 6.09 2.69
CA HIS A 110 7.64 4.66 2.62
C HIS A 110 8.92 4.37 1.83
N LEU A 111 9.53 3.20 2.09
CA LEU A 111 10.75 2.76 1.37
C LEU A 111 10.48 2.49 -0.12
N SER A 112 9.30 1.96 -0.47
CA SER A 112 8.83 1.90 -1.85
C SER A 112 8.18 3.24 -2.22
N PRO A 113 8.45 3.79 -3.40
CA PRO A 113 7.85 5.04 -3.88
C PRO A 113 6.36 4.90 -4.22
N ASN A 114 5.79 3.71 -4.09
CA ASN A 114 4.44 3.36 -4.52
C ASN A 114 3.50 3.02 -3.36
N SER A 115 3.95 2.29 -2.33
CA SER A 115 3.10 1.79 -1.24
C SER A 115 2.42 2.92 -0.47
N ALA A 116 3.15 3.99 -0.13
CA ALA A 116 2.57 5.13 0.57
C ALA A 116 1.47 5.87 -0.21
N MET A 117 1.35 5.66 -1.53
CA MET A 117 0.29 6.31 -2.33
C MET A 117 -1.10 5.88 -1.86
N THR A 118 -1.32 4.59 -1.65
CA THR A 118 -2.60 4.03 -1.21
C THR A 118 -2.75 4.04 0.31
N GLU A 119 -1.68 3.79 1.04
CA GLU A 119 -1.66 3.85 2.51
C GLU A 119 -2.02 5.25 3.02
N SER A 120 -1.47 6.31 2.42
CA SER A 120 -1.76 7.68 2.83
C SER A 120 -3.23 8.09 2.58
N VAL A 121 -3.82 7.62 1.48
CA VAL A 121 -5.26 7.82 1.24
C VAL A 121 -6.09 7.10 2.28
N THR A 122 -5.79 5.84 2.57
CA THR A 122 -6.50 5.03 3.55
C THR A 122 -6.39 5.63 4.95
N ALA A 123 -5.19 6.01 5.37
CA ALA A 123 -4.95 6.66 6.66
C ALA A 123 -5.77 7.94 6.80
N GLY A 124 -5.76 8.79 5.77
CA GLY A 124 -6.53 10.03 5.77
C GLY A 124 -8.04 9.81 5.73
N ALA A 125 -8.53 8.88 4.90
CA ALA A 125 -9.96 8.58 4.78
C ALA A 125 -10.55 8.00 6.07
N LEU A 126 -9.77 7.18 6.78
CA LEU A 126 -10.18 6.52 8.03
C LEU A 126 -9.83 7.31 9.29
N ASN A 127 -9.09 8.42 9.18
CA ASN A 127 -8.63 9.20 10.33
C ASN A 127 -7.75 8.42 11.31
N ILE A 128 -6.89 7.56 10.81
CA ILE A 128 -5.97 6.71 11.57
C ILE A 128 -4.52 6.97 11.17
N GLN A 129 -3.59 6.50 11.99
CA GLN A 129 -2.17 6.54 11.69
C GLN A 129 -1.67 5.13 11.34
N LEU A 130 -1.03 4.99 10.19
CA LEU A 130 -0.33 3.81 9.69
C LEU A 130 1.19 3.98 9.79
N GLY A 131 1.96 2.95 9.44
CA GLY A 131 3.42 2.97 9.57
C GLY A 131 3.88 3.02 11.02
N GLY A 132 5.04 3.62 11.27
CA GLY A 132 5.67 3.67 12.58
C GLY A 132 6.60 2.47 12.84
N ASP A 133 7.20 2.47 14.02
CA ASP A 133 8.20 1.48 14.40
C ASP A 133 7.59 0.10 14.67
N HIS A 134 8.09 -0.92 14.01
CA HIS A 134 7.67 -2.29 14.20
C HIS A 134 8.85 -3.21 14.56
N PHE A 135 8.60 -4.20 15.42
CA PHE A 135 9.57 -5.26 15.71
C PHE A 135 9.44 -6.39 14.68
N TYR A 136 10.43 -6.56 13.84
CA TYR A 136 10.51 -7.65 12.86
C TYR A 136 11.59 -8.64 13.29
N PHE A 137 11.23 -9.88 13.63
CA PHE A 137 12.15 -10.93 14.13
C PHE A 137 13.08 -10.43 15.24
N GLY A 138 12.54 -9.64 16.20
CA GLY A 138 13.30 -9.11 17.34
C GLY A 138 14.18 -7.90 17.03
N LYS A 139 14.20 -7.41 15.79
CA LYS A 139 14.88 -6.16 15.39
C LYS A 139 13.85 -5.06 15.24
N LEU A 140 14.14 -3.88 15.81
CA LEU A 140 13.33 -2.69 15.60
C LEU A 140 13.57 -2.19 14.16
N VAL A 141 12.50 -2.12 13.36
CA VAL A 141 12.51 -1.51 12.03
C VAL A 141 11.82 -0.17 12.15
N HIS A 142 12.55 0.89 11.90
CA HIS A 142 12.03 2.25 11.88
C HIS A 142 11.32 2.51 10.56
N LYS A 143 10.03 2.84 10.61
CA LYS A 143 9.23 3.31 9.47
C LYS A 143 8.66 4.68 9.78
N GLU A 144 8.60 5.55 8.80
CA GLU A 144 7.89 6.82 8.93
C GLU A 144 6.40 6.57 9.17
N THR A 145 5.76 7.47 9.90
CA THR A 145 4.31 7.42 10.12
C THR A 145 3.58 8.03 8.94
N ILE A 146 2.41 7.47 8.62
CA ILE A 146 1.53 7.89 7.54
C ILE A 146 0.15 8.20 8.15
N GLY A 147 -0.37 9.40 7.88
CA GLY A 147 -1.62 9.87 8.49
C GLY A 147 -1.44 10.50 9.86
N ASP A 148 -2.55 10.87 10.45
CA ASP A 148 -2.62 11.53 11.76
C ASP A 148 -3.27 10.58 12.77
N ASP A 149 -2.74 10.55 14.01
CA ASP A 149 -3.30 9.74 15.11
C ASP A 149 -4.53 10.45 15.72
N ILE A 150 -5.67 10.38 15.01
CA ILE A 150 -6.92 11.04 15.43
C ILE A 150 -7.77 10.09 16.24
N ARG A 151 -7.78 8.82 15.86
CA ARG A 151 -8.44 7.75 16.60
C ARG A 151 -7.60 6.46 16.51
N PRO A 152 -7.75 5.57 17.49
CA PRO A 152 -7.09 4.27 17.44
C PRO A 152 -7.62 3.44 16.25
N VAL A 153 -6.74 2.59 15.73
CA VAL A 153 -7.10 1.58 14.71
C VAL A 153 -7.96 0.51 15.36
N CYS A 154 -9.02 0.08 14.69
CA CYS A 154 -9.94 -0.94 15.16
C CYS A 154 -10.19 -2.00 14.06
N PRO A 155 -10.62 -3.23 14.41
CA PRO A 155 -10.81 -4.32 13.44
C PRO A 155 -11.79 -3.99 12.31
N GLU A 156 -12.74 -3.09 12.54
CA GLU A 156 -13.72 -2.61 11.55
C GLU A 156 -13.05 -1.82 10.42
N ASP A 157 -11.85 -1.29 10.65
CA ASP A 157 -11.07 -0.57 9.63
C ASP A 157 -10.65 -1.50 8.49
N ILE A 158 -10.44 -2.79 8.75
CA ILE A 158 -10.16 -3.78 7.72
C ILE A 158 -11.35 -3.88 6.76
N VAL A 159 -12.57 -3.95 7.30
CA VAL A 159 -13.79 -4.03 6.50
C VAL A 159 -13.99 -2.75 5.69
N THR A 160 -13.76 -1.60 6.31
CA THR A 160 -13.90 -0.29 5.65
C THR A 160 -12.85 -0.11 4.53
N THR A 161 -11.61 -0.57 4.75
CA THR A 161 -10.56 -0.55 3.74
C THR A 161 -10.89 -1.50 2.59
N ASN A 162 -11.45 -2.68 2.85
CA ASN A 162 -11.95 -3.57 1.80
C ASN A 162 -13.09 -2.93 0.99
N ASN A 163 -14.00 -2.22 1.64
CA ASN A 163 -15.07 -1.50 0.92
C ASN A 163 -14.47 -0.40 0.03
N LEU A 164 -13.40 0.27 0.47
CA LEU A 164 -12.68 1.26 -0.32
C LEU A 164 -11.98 0.63 -1.55
N LEU A 165 -11.50 -0.60 -1.41
CA LEU A 165 -10.89 -1.38 -2.49
C LEU A 165 -11.92 -1.80 -3.56
N TYR A 166 -13.15 -2.17 -3.16
CA TYR A 166 -14.18 -2.68 -4.07
C TYR A 166 -15.00 -1.58 -4.76
N MET A 167 -14.85 -0.33 -4.35
CA MET A 167 -15.56 0.81 -4.93
C MET A 167 -14.83 1.36 -6.17
#